data_8a045cba6187e5b497e9f7bd34d28234
#
_entry.id   8a045cba6187e5b497e9f7bd34d28234
#
_cell.length_a   1.000
_cell.length_b   1.000
_cell.length_c   1.000
_cell.angle_alpha   90.00
_cell.angle_beta   90.00
_cell.angle_gamma   90.00
#
_symmetry.space_group_name_H-M   'P 1'
#
loop_
_entity.id
_entity.type
_entity.pdbx_description
1 polymer ?
#
loop_
_entity_poly.entity_id
_entity_poly.type
_entity_poly.pdbx_seq_one_letter_code
_entity_poly.pdbx_strand_id
1 'polypeptide(L)'
;MLCGKQIESYMSKLNVDQKTIFELLSDKKADFLIPDYQRPYAWDEEQCQTLWDDLFTFSFPNNDYEAFDKNDEYFLGSIVTFKNDDGQSEVIDGQQRLTTIMLILRAFYDKFAHMQDANSKQTRDRIEKCIWKTDEFGSADKSTLKIDSEVATDNDKDEFLDLLRTGTVQPSSKSQYVSNYQFFQKRIDEFLQAFASYFPYFPARILGNCILLPIEAESQDTALRIFSTLNDRGLPLADADIFKAQFYKYYGEMDKKDDFISEWKNLEELTSSIFYLNAGSPMDELFARYMYYLRAKEGNKSTTTEALRKFYERNKYQYLKRSETIPDLKSLALFWKGVSNQDSQRFSESILKKLFVLTYAPNGMWQNIVSVYFLYHRTSEDALSEPEFEVFLDRVTAFVFAYAITNPGVNALRTPVYDEMVNIVNGKDVTFSRYRFNEGQARSFFENYRFTNQRNITRSMITWFAYTFSDQSLLDVNEIFHLEHIFSRKRQEMEGGLKNSSSIESLGNKVLLEGSINIRASDYRFEDKKKIYSGEQRRGKNKDATKVHEIYEILKLEDFGEAQINERNGEILDKFFAFLHDQNLIDAAS
;
A
#
# COMPACT_ATOMS: atom_id res chain seq x y z
N MET A 1 -59.44 -2.29 0.92
CA MET A 1 -58.74 -3.46 0.34
C MET A 1 -57.30 -3.05 0.07
N LEU A 2 -56.45 -3.39 0.99
CA LEU A 2 -54.99 -3.13 0.88
C LEU A 2 -54.36 -4.38 0.29
N CYS A 3 -53.83 -4.29 -0.93
CA CYS A 3 -53.12 -5.35 -1.60
C CYS A 3 -51.70 -5.43 -1.05
N GLY A 4 -51.45 -6.40 -0.18
CA GLY A 4 -50.09 -6.70 0.30
C GLY A 4 -49.27 -7.33 -0.82
N LYS A 5 -48.28 -6.61 -1.31
CA LYS A 5 -47.19 -7.25 -2.08
C LYS A 5 -46.27 -7.95 -1.09
N GLN A 6 -46.31 -9.27 -1.09
CA GLN A 6 -45.26 -10.09 -0.50
C GLN A 6 -43.96 -9.82 -1.23
N ILE A 7 -43.00 -9.26 -0.49
CA ILE A 7 -41.59 -9.25 -0.89
C ILE A 7 -41.08 -10.67 -0.56
N GLU A 8 -41.04 -11.55 -1.53
CA GLU A 8 -40.28 -12.78 -1.42
C GLU A 8 -38.80 -12.41 -1.35
N SER A 9 -38.26 -12.49 -0.16
CA SER A 9 -36.82 -12.50 0.09
C SER A 9 -36.27 -13.79 -0.52
N TYR A 10 -35.67 -13.70 -1.70
CA TYR A 10 -34.80 -14.76 -2.21
C TYR A 10 -33.56 -14.83 -1.31
N MET A 11 -33.63 -15.64 -0.27
CA MET A 11 -32.43 -16.12 0.40
C MET A 11 -31.74 -17.09 -0.55
N SER A 12 -30.66 -16.68 -1.19
CA SER A 12 -29.77 -17.58 -1.91
C SER A 12 -29.32 -18.69 -0.97
N LYS A 13 -29.62 -19.95 -1.33
CA LYS A 13 -29.13 -21.11 -0.58
C LYS A 13 -27.62 -21.19 -0.78
N LEU A 14 -26.85 -20.79 0.24
CA LEU A 14 -25.42 -21.10 0.30
C LEU A 14 -25.28 -22.61 0.47
N ASN A 15 -24.62 -23.27 -0.46
CA ASN A 15 -24.20 -24.65 -0.29
C ASN A 15 -22.84 -24.63 0.41
N VAL A 16 -22.85 -24.86 1.72
CA VAL A 16 -21.66 -24.86 2.57
C VAL A 16 -21.50 -26.26 3.12
N ASP A 17 -20.47 -26.96 2.69
CA ASP A 17 -20.13 -28.29 3.16
C ASP A 17 -18.67 -28.38 3.52
N GLN A 18 -18.35 -28.96 4.66
CA GLN A 18 -16.97 -29.18 5.09
C GLN A 18 -16.39 -30.37 4.33
N LYS A 19 -15.20 -30.20 3.72
CA LYS A 19 -14.50 -31.27 2.99
C LYS A 19 -13.03 -31.35 3.39
N THR A 20 -12.53 -32.55 3.50
CA THR A 20 -11.08 -32.78 3.56
C THR A 20 -10.43 -32.39 2.24
N ILE A 21 -9.12 -32.12 2.25
CA ILE A 21 -8.36 -31.84 1.01
C ILE A 21 -8.60 -32.96 -0.01
N PHE A 22 -8.58 -34.21 0.46
CA PHE A 22 -8.80 -35.35 -0.43
C PHE A 22 -10.21 -35.35 -1.05
N GLU A 23 -11.26 -35.17 -0.24
CA GLU A 23 -12.64 -35.13 -0.72
C GLU A 23 -12.87 -34.01 -1.72
N LEU A 24 -12.26 -32.82 -1.48
CA LEU A 24 -12.42 -31.68 -2.36
C LEU A 24 -11.70 -31.89 -3.70
N LEU A 25 -10.42 -32.30 -3.67
CA LEU A 25 -9.59 -32.35 -4.86
C LEU A 25 -9.74 -33.65 -5.66
N SER A 26 -10.03 -34.80 -5.00
CA SER A 26 -10.23 -36.07 -5.72
C SER A 26 -11.61 -36.23 -6.34
N ASP A 27 -12.55 -35.32 -6.08
CA ASP A 27 -13.87 -35.33 -6.72
C ASP A 27 -13.70 -35.34 -8.24
N LYS A 28 -14.39 -36.23 -8.93
CA LYS A 28 -14.34 -36.32 -10.41
C LYS A 28 -14.76 -35.01 -11.11
N LYS A 29 -15.61 -34.22 -10.45
CA LYS A 29 -16.08 -32.91 -10.94
C LYS A 29 -15.21 -31.75 -10.51
N ALA A 30 -14.16 -31.99 -9.71
CA ALA A 30 -13.25 -30.94 -9.32
C ALA A 30 -12.49 -30.43 -10.54
N ASP A 31 -12.73 -29.18 -10.86
CA ASP A 31 -12.12 -28.44 -11.96
C ASP A 31 -12.07 -26.97 -11.55
N PHE A 32 -10.93 -26.56 -10.99
CA PHE A 32 -10.75 -25.24 -10.43
C PHE A 32 -10.07 -24.34 -11.45
N LEU A 33 -10.61 -23.15 -11.65
CA LEU A 33 -10.04 -22.11 -12.49
C LEU A 33 -9.70 -20.91 -11.62
N ILE A 34 -8.44 -20.49 -11.63
CA ILE A 34 -8.04 -19.18 -11.13
C ILE A 34 -8.21 -18.19 -12.29
N PRO A 35 -9.25 -17.32 -12.24
CA PRO A 35 -9.60 -16.52 -13.40
C PRO A 35 -8.60 -15.39 -13.65
N ASP A 36 -8.66 -14.84 -14.86
CA ASP A 36 -7.74 -13.85 -15.40
C ASP A 36 -7.72 -12.51 -14.64
N TYR A 37 -8.82 -12.15 -13.97
CA TYR A 37 -8.91 -10.93 -13.15
C TYR A 37 -8.33 -11.08 -11.73
N GLN A 38 -7.92 -12.28 -11.31
CA GLN A 38 -7.30 -12.49 -10.01
C GLN A 38 -5.86 -11.96 -9.99
N ARG A 39 -5.34 -11.76 -8.77
CA ARG A 39 -3.93 -11.39 -8.58
C ARG A 39 -3.00 -12.59 -8.78
N PRO A 40 -1.75 -12.36 -9.19
CA PRO A 40 -0.74 -13.41 -9.24
C PRO A 40 -0.53 -14.09 -7.89
N TYR A 41 0.06 -15.28 -7.94
CA TYR A 41 0.51 -15.96 -6.72
C TYR A 41 1.57 -15.14 -5.99
N ALA A 42 1.34 -14.86 -4.71
CA ALA A 42 2.13 -13.91 -3.94
C ALA A 42 2.64 -14.43 -2.58
N TRP A 43 2.31 -15.67 -2.20
CA TRP A 43 2.88 -16.25 -0.98
C TRP A 43 4.37 -16.46 -1.14
N ASP A 44 5.13 -16.02 -0.16
CA ASP A 44 6.57 -16.20 -0.08
C ASP A 44 6.96 -17.32 0.92
N GLU A 45 8.25 -17.45 1.21
CA GLU A 45 8.78 -18.47 2.10
C GLU A 45 8.20 -18.38 3.53
N GLU A 46 7.88 -17.16 4.02
CA GLU A 46 7.35 -16.97 5.37
C GLU A 46 5.95 -17.58 5.53
N GLN A 47 5.03 -17.31 4.57
CA GLN A 47 3.70 -17.91 4.60
C GLN A 47 3.76 -19.43 4.36
N CYS A 48 4.64 -19.89 3.48
CA CYS A 48 4.85 -21.31 3.22
C CYS A 48 5.43 -22.04 4.45
N GLN A 49 6.36 -21.40 5.17
CA GLN A 49 6.91 -21.94 6.41
C GLN A 49 5.83 -22.05 7.49
N THR A 50 5.03 -20.98 7.66
CA THR A 50 3.93 -20.99 8.62
C THR A 50 2.95 -22.13 8.35
N LEU A 51 2.52 -22.28 7.07
CA LEU A 51 1.64 -23.39 6.71
C LEU A 51 2.29 -24.76 6.97
N TRP A 52 3.57 -24.92 6.63
CA TRP A 52 4.28 -26.18 6.89
C TRP A 52 4.33 -26.51 8.38
N ASP A 53 4.66 -25.55 9.24
CA ASP A 53 4.78 -25.74 10.67
C ASP A 53 3.43 -26.06 11.32
N ASP A 54 2.36 -25.42 10.85
CA ASP A 54 0.99 -25.72 11.28
C ASP A 54 0.59 -27.16 10.90
N LEU A 55 0.79 -27.56 9.65
CA LEU A 55 0.50 -28.90 9.17
C LEU A 55 1.33 -29.96 9.87
N PHE A 56 2.60 -29.67 10.14
CA PHE A 56 3.49 -30.57 10.86
C PHE A 56 3.06 -30.75 12.32
N THR A 57 2.83 -29.63 13.01
CA THR A 57 2.41 -29.64 14.43
C THR A 57 1.08 -30.37 14.62
N PHE A 58 0.13 -30.13 13.72
CA PHE A 58 -1.14 -30.85 13.70
C PHE A 58 -0.94 -32.36 13.45
N SER A 59 -0.12 -32.70 12.46
CA SER A 59 0.08 -34.11 12.07
C SER A 59 0.90 -34.91 13.08
N PHE A 60 1.80 -34.23 13.83
CA PHE A 60 2.70 -34.87 14.79
C PHE A 60 2.75 -34.09 16.13
N PRO A 61 1.68 -34.11 16.91
CA PRO A 61 1.67 -33.45 18.23
C PRO A 61 2.86 -33.92 19.06
N ASN A 62 3.60 -32.97 19.65
CA ASN A 62 4.83 -33.26 20.43
C ASN A 62 5.93 -34.03 19.66
N ASN A 63 5.95 -33.94 18.32
CA ASN A 63 6.83 -34.72 17.43
C ASN A 63 6.61 -36.25 17.54
N ASP A 64 5.44 -36.68 17.95
CA ASP A 64 5.09 -38.09 18.11
C ASP A 64 3.95 -38.48 17.15
N TYR A 65 4.17 -39.54 16.36
CA TYR A 65 3.16 -39.98 15.40
C TYR A 65 1.99 -40.71 16.04
N GLU A 66 2.20 -41.31 17.24
CA GLU A 66 1.17 -42.00 18.01
C GLU A 66 0.23 -41.03 18.76
N ALA A 67 0.69 -39.80 18.98
CA ALA A 67 -0.11 -38.75 19.64
C ALA A 67 -1.21 -38.16 18.74
N PHE A 68 -1.26 -38.54 17.49
CA PHE A 68 -2.25 -38.04 16.53
C PHE A 68 -3.64 -38.65 16.77
N ASP A 69 -4.65 -37.82 17.03
CA ASP A 69 -6.04 -38.25 17.05
C ASP A 69 -6.62 -38.26 15.62
N LYS A 70 -7.13 -39.42 15.19
CA LYS A 70 -7.73 -39.62 13.86
C LYS A 70 -9.03 -38.82 13.67
N ASN A 71 -9.65 -38.38 14.77
CA ASN A 71 -10.90 -37.61 14.75
C ASN A 71 -10.63 -36.11 14.79
N ASP A 72 -9.39 -35.69 15.03
CA ASP A 72 -9.03 -34.27 14.97
C ASP A 72 -8.97 -33.79 13.53
N GLU A 73 -9.42 -32.56 13.33
CA GLU A 73 -9.45 -31.87 12.05
C GLU A 73 -8.72 -30.53 12.16
N TYR A 74 -7.93 -30.19 11.13
CA TYR A 74 -7.26 -28.90 11.03
C TYR A 74 -7.95 -28.04 9.97
N PHE A 75 -8.53 -26.92 10.39
CA PHE A 75 -9.24 -26.02 9.50
C PHE A 75 -8.29 -25.08 8.77
N LEU A 76 -8.16 -25.27 7.45
CA LEU A 76 -7.32 -24.46 6.57
C LEU A 76 -7.98 -23.16 6.11
N GLY A 77 -9.30 -23.07 6.15
CA GLY A 77 -10.07 -21.89 5.73
C GLY A 77 -11.10 -22.18 4.63
N SER A 78 -11.74 -21.12 4.15
CA SER A 78 -12.74 -21.20 3.09
C SER A 78 -12.11 -21.18 1.69
N ILE A 79 -12.83 -21.77 0.72
CA ILE A 79 -12.61 -21.57 -0.71
C ILE A 79 -13.95 -21.13 -1.30
N VAL A 80 -14.02 -19.90 -1.81
CA VAL A 80 -15.24 -19.37 -2.42
C VAL A 80 -15.14 -19.50 -3.93
N THR A 81 -16.14 -20.15 -4.51
CA THR A 81 -16.20 -20.38 -5.96
C THR A 81 -17.59 -20.08 -6.50
N PHE A 82 -17.68 -19.96 -7.81
CA PHE A 82 -18.94 -20.07 -8.56
C PHE A 82 -18.68 -20.88 -9.85
N LYS A 83 -19.73 -21.44 -10.44
CA LYS A 83 -19.62 -22.16 -11.71
C LYS A 83 -19.68 -21.16 -12.87
N ASN A 84 -18.65 -21.20 -13.75
CA ASN A 84 -18.69 -20.48 -15.03
C ASN A 84 -19.54 -21.24 -16.07
N ASP A 85 -19.67 -20.66 -17.25
CA ASP A 85 -20.48 -21.22 -18.34
C ASP A 85 -19.94 -22.57 -18.86
N ASP A 86 -18.64 -22.83 -18.70
CA ASP A 86 -17.97 -24.08 -19.05
C ASP A 86 -18.06 -25.15 -17.94
N GLY A 87 -18.69 -24.79 -16.81
CA GLY A 87 -18.88 -25.68 -15.67
C GLY A 87 -17.68 -25.82 -14.75
N GLN A 88 -16.64 -25.02 -14.95
CA GLN A 88 -15.48 -24.95 -14.06
C GLN A 88 -15.81 -24.13 -12.79
N SER A 89 -15.16 -24.46 -11.68
CA SER A 89 -15.26 -23.71 -10.43
C SER A 89 -14.27 -22.55 -10.44
N GLU A 90 -14.70 -21.36 -10.82
CA GLU A 90 -13.87 -20.15 -10.69
C GLU A 90 -13.63 -19.81 -9.23
N VAL A 91 -12.36 -19.68 -8.86
CA VAL A 91 -11.92 -19.41 -7.48
C VAL A 91 -11.91 -17.90 -7.23
N ILE A 92 -12.81 -17.44 -6.37
CA ILE A 92 -12.90 -16.03 -5.95
C ILE A 92 -12.06 -15.77 -4.69
N ASP A 93 -12.04 -16.72 -3.76
CA ASP A 93 -11.22 -16.68 -2.56
C ASP A 93 -10.57 -18.03 -2.29
N GLY A 94 -9.40 -17.99 -1.66
CA GLY A 94 -8.60 -19.17 -1.32
C GLY A 94 -7.60 -19.59 -2.40
N GLN A 95 -7.44 -18.81 -3.48
CA GLN A 95 -6.52 -19.13 -4.59
C GLN A 95 -5.07 -19.36 -4.13
N GLN A 96 -4.51 -18.48 -3.28
CA GLN A 96 -3.15 -18.59 -2.77
C GLN A 96 -2.96 -19.91 -2.00
N ARG A 97 -3.92 -20.23 -1.14
CA ARG A 97 -3.92 -21.46 -0.34
C ARG A 97 -4.06 -22.70 -1.22
N LEU A 98 -5.00 -22.69 -2.16
CA LEU A 98 -5.20 -23.81 -3.08
C LEU A 98 -3.95 -24.06 -3.92
N THR A 99 -3.35 -23.02 -4.47
CA THR A 99 -2.07 -23.09 -5.21
C THR A 99 -0.96 -23.70 -4.35
N THR A 100 -0.81 -23.21 -3.11
CA THR A 100 0.23 -23.72 -2.21
C THR A 100 0.01 -25.18 -1.83
N ILE A 101 -1.24 -25.60 -1.59
CA ILE A 101 -1.58 -27.01 -1.36
C ILE A 101 -1.17 -27.86 -2.56
N MET A 102 -1.45 -27.41 -3.78
CA MET A 102 -1.04 -28.13 -5.00
C MET A 102 0.48 -28.27 -5.11
N LEU A 103 1.24 -27.23 -4.75
CA LEU A 103 2.72 -27.27 -4.72
C LEU A 103 3.24 -28.27 -3.67
N ILE A 104 2.65 -28.28 -2.46
CA ILE A 104 3.00 -29.24 -1.40
C ILE A 104 2.73 -30.67 -1.87
N LEU A 105 1.54 -30.93 -2.42
CA LEU A 105 1.16 -32.26 -2.90
C LEU A 105 2.08 -32.71 -4.04
N ARG A 106 2.45 -31.82 -4.95
CA ARG A 106 3.38 -32.13 -6.02
C ARG A 106 4.77 -32.48 -5.48
N ALA A 107 5.29 -31.73 -4.49
CA ALA A 107 6.56 -32.00 -3.86
C ALA A 107 6.59 -33.38 -3.15
N PHE A 108 5.51 -33.74 -2.45
CA PHE A 108 5.38 -35.09 -1.87
C PHE A 108 5.29 -36.18 -2.93
N TYR A 109 4.50 -35.94 -4.00
CA TYR A 109 4.36 -36.91 -5.09
C TYR A 109 5.70 -37.31 -5.69
N ASP A 110 6.59 -36.36 -5.93
CA ASP A 110 7.90 -36.60 -6.49
C ASP A 110 8.80 -37.42 -5.55
N LYS A 111 8.72 -37.19 -4.25
CA LYS A 111 9.47 -37.98 -3.26
C LYS A 111 8.97 -39.43 -3.18
N PHE A 112 7.69 -39.67 -3.36
CA PHE A 112 7.13 -41.03 -3.41
C PHE A 112 7.47 -41.81 -4.69
N ALA A 113 7.96 -41.16 -5.75
CA ALA A 113 8.18 -41.80 -7.06
C ALA A 113 9.07 -43.05 -6.99
N HIS A 114 10.01 -43.08 -6.07
CA HIS A 114 10.99 -44.16 -5.90
C HIS A 114 10.66 -45.11 -4.73
N MET A 115 9.60 -44.86 -3.97
CA MET A 115 9.23 -45.69 -2.82
C MET A 115 8.34 -46.87 -3.23
N GLN A 116 8.61 -48.05 -2.69
CA GLN A 116 7.96 -49.30 -3.14
C GLN A 116 7.06 -49.94 -2.06
N ASP A 117 7.11 -49.45 -0.83
CA ASP A 117 6.25 -49.97 0.23
C ASP A 117 4.76 -49.65 -0.02
N ALA A 118 3.87 -50.45 0.59
CA ALA A 118 2.44 -50.37 0.32
C ALA A 118 1.83 -49.01 0.75
N ASN A 119 2.26 -48.47 1.91
CA ASN A 119 1.74 -47.20 2.41
C ASN A 119 2.13 -46.02 1.53
N SER A 120 3.39 -45.98 1.08
CA SER A 120 3.89 -44.96 0.17
C SER A 120 3.16 -45.01 -1.18
N LYS A 121 2.96 -46.20 -1.74
CA LYS A 121 2.16 -46.35 -2.98
C LYS A 121 0.74 -45.86 -2.80
N GLN A 122 0.06 -46.27 -1.73
CA GLN A 122 -1.32 -45.84 -1.46
C GLN A 122 -1.43 -44.31 -1.30
N THR A 123 -0.49 -43.71 -0.59
CA THR A 123 -0.47 -42.25 -0.40
C THR A 123 -0.18 -41.51 -1.70
N ARG A 124 0.76 -42.01 -2.49
CA ARG A 124 1.05 -41.47 -3.83
C ARG A 124 -0.18 -41.51 -4.73
N ASP A 125 -0.91 -42.64 -4.78
CA ASP A 125 -2.11 -42.80 -5.60
C ASP A 125 -3.25 -41.85 -5.15
N ARG A 126 -3.33 -41.54 -3.85
CA ARG A 126 -4.24 -40.51 -3.34
C ARG A 126 -3.84 -39.11 -3.79
N ILE A 127 -2.55 -38.76 -3.70
CA ILE A 127 -2.05 -37.46 -4.17
C ILE A 127 -2.29 -37.30 -5.66
N GLU A 128 -2.05 -38.35 -6.44
CA GLU A 128 -2.24 -38.38 -7.89
C GLU A 128 -3.66 -37.96 -8.30
N LYS A 129 -4.66 -38.49 -7.60
CA LYS A 129 -6.08 -38.13 -7.82
C LYS A 129 -6.42 -36.69 -7.42
N CYS A 130 -5.61 -36.03 -6.60
CA CYS A 130 -5.80 -34.63 -6.22
C CYS A 130 -5.17 -33.66 -7.22
N ILE A 131 -4.11 -34.06 -7.92
CA ILE A 131 -3.38 -33.17 -8.85
C ILE A 131 -3.98 -33.29 -10.26
N TRP A 132 -4.25 -34.49 -10.74
CA TRP A 132 -4.72 -34.74 -12.09
C TRP A 132 -6.19 -35.16 -12.16
N LYS A 133 -6.85 -34.84 -13.26
CA LYS A 133 -8.19 -35.36 -13.52
C LYS A 133 -8.15 -36.88 -13.65
N THR A 134 -9.25 -37.56 -13.38
CA THR A 134 -9.35 -39.02 -13.45
C THR A 134 -10.26 -39.43 -14.60
N ASP A 135 -9.88 -40.50 -15.27
CA ASP A 135 -10.70 -41.15 -16.32
C ASP A 135 -11.94 -41.84 -15.72
N GLU A 136 -12.73 -42.51 -16.57
CA GLU A 136 -13.92 -43.23 -16.17
C GLU A 136 -13.62 -44.36 -15.18
N PHE A 137 -12.42 -44.94 -15.23
CA PHE A 137 -11.97 -46.03 -14.39
C PHE A 137 -11.29 -45.55 -13.09
N GLY A 138 -11.14 -44.23 -12.90
CA GLY A 138 -10.52 -43.64 -11.71
C GLY A 138 -9.00 -43.58 -11.78
N SER A 139 -8.40 -43.81 -12.95
CA SER A 139 -6.96 -43.61 -13.18
C SER A 139 -6.67 -42.15 -13.48
N ALA A 140 -5.53 -41.64 -13.01
CA ALA A 140 -5.16 -40.23 -13.22
C ALA A 140 -4.70 -40.00 -14.66
N ASP A 141 -5.30 -39.04 -15.32
CA ASP A 141 -4.84 -38.52 -16.61
C ASP A 141 -3.82 -37.40 -16.39
N LYS A 142 -2.54 -37.72 -16.52
CA LYS A 142 -1.42 -36.78 -16.27
C LYS A 142 -1.30 -35.64 -17.29
N SER A 143 -2.12 -35.65 -18.32
CA SER A 143 -2.20 -34.54 -19.26
C SER A 143 -3.09 -33.40 -18.77
N THR A 144 -4.06 -33.68 -17.88
CA THR A 144 -5.08 -32.73 -17.41
C THR A 144 -5.03 -32.52 -15.90
N LEU A 145 -4.90 -31.26 -15.47
CA LEU A 145 -4.84 -30.86 -14.06
C LEU A 145 -6.24 -30.61 -13.49
N LYS A 146 -6.35 -30.72 -12.14
CA LYS A 146 -7.54 -30.31 -11.38
C LYS A 146 -7.63 -28.80 -11.17
N ILE A 147 -6.57 -28.07 -11.50
CA ILE A 147 -6.49 -26.62 -11.38
C ILE A 147 -5.93 -26.06 -12.68
N ASP A 148 -6.47 -24.91 -13.09
CA ASP A 148 -5.97 -24.09 -14.18
C ASP A 148 -5.84 -22.64 -13.72
N SER A 149 -5.02 -21.85 -14.40
CA SER A 149 -4.80 -20.43 -14.08
C SER A 149 -4.75 -19.61 -15.37
N GLU A 150 -5.67 -18.67 -15.46
CA GLU A 150 -5.74 -17.70 -16.56
C GLU A 150 -5.29 -16.30 -16.12
N VAL A 151 -4.75 -16.15 -14.89
CA VAL A 151 -4.37 -14.84 -14.33
C VAL A 151 -3.57 -14.03 -15.36
N ALA A 152 -4.16 -12.93 -15.81
CA ALA A 152 -3.65 -12.17 -16.96
C ALA A 152 -2.33 -11.45 -16.64
N THR A 153 -2.14 -11.05 -15.37
CA THR A 153 -0.95 -10.33 -14.90
C THR A 153 0.15 -11.27 -14.38
N ASP A 154 -0.08 -12.59 -14.41
CA ASP A 154 0.88 -13.60 -13.97
C ASP A 154 1.68 -14.14 -15.16
N ASN A 155 2.92 -13.72 -15.28
CA ASN A 155 3.82 -14.17 -16.33
C ASN A 155 4.33 -15.62 -16.11
N ASP A 156 4.22 -16.13 -14.88
CA ASP A 156 4.78 -17.41 -14.45
C ASP A 156 3.71 -18.52 -14.34
N LYS A 157 2.46 -18.24 -14.69
CA LYS A 157 1.35 -19.21 -14.58
C LYS A 157 1.57 -20.48 -15.39
N ASP A 158 2.13 -20.37 -16.59
CA ASP A 158 2.41 -21.53 -17.43
C ASP A 158 3.50 -22.42 -16.80
N GLU A 159 4.50 -21.80 -16.15
CA GLU A 159 5.52 -22.53 -15.40
C GLU A 159 4.91 -23.26 -14.19
N PHE A 160 3.94 -22.67 -13.50
CA PHE A 160 3.18 -23.34 -12.44
C PHE A 160 2.46 -24.58 -12.95
N LEU A 161 1.72 -24.46 -14.05
CA LEU A 161 0.97 -25.59 -14.63
C LEU A 161 1.91 -26.70 -15.12
N ASP A 162 3.03 -26.35 -15.75
CA ASP A 162 4.06 -27.29 -16.19
C ASP A 162 4.76 -27.96 -15.01
N LEU A 163 5.03 -27.21 -13.93
CA LEU A 163 5.57 -27.76 -12.69
C LEU A 163 4.62 -28.81 -12.10
N LEU A 164 3.32 -28.55 -12.05
CA LEU A 164 2.33 -29.52 -11.56
C LEU A 164 2.26 -30.76 -12.46
N ARG A 165 2.33 -30.60 -13.79
CA ARG A 165 2.31 -31.73 -14.73
C ARG A 165 3.55 -32.60 -14.63
N THR A 166 4.74 -31.99 -14.66
CA THR A 166 6.00 -32.69 -14.90
C THR A 166 6.89 -32.81 -13.65
N GLY A 167 6.78 -31.92 -12.67
CA GLY A 167 7.71 -31.79 -11.54
C GLY A 167 9.08 -31.23 -11.95
N THR A 168 9.22 -30.77 -13.18
CA THR A 168 10.49 -30.25 -13.70
C THR A 168 10.60 -28.75 -13.43
N VAL A 169 11.75 -28.33 -12.96
CA VAL A 169 12.08 -26.93 -12.67
C VAL A 169 13.16 -26.45 -13.63
N GLN A 170 12.97 -25.29 -14.23
CA GLN A 170 14.02 -24.62 -15.00
C GLN A 170 15.07 -24.03 -14.05
N PRO A 171 16.38 -24.33 -14.21
CA PRO A 171 17.42 -23.85 -13.28
C PRO A 171 17.55 -22.33 -13.18
N SER A 172 17.09 -21.61 -14.19
CA SER A 172 17.12 -20.14 -14.25
C SER A 172 15.84 -19.46 -13.76
N SER A 173 14.85 -20.23 -13.39
CA SER A 173 13.56 -19.67 -12.94
C SER A 173 13.71 -18.88 -11.65
N LYS A 174 13.01 -17.74 -11.60
CA LYS A 174 12.84 -16.89 -10.41
C LYS A 174 11.38 -16.81 -9.99
N SER A 175 10.54 -17.66 -10.55
CA SER A 175 9.12 -17.75 -10.25
C SER A 175 8.88 -18.06 -8.78
N GLN A 176 7.89 -17.41 -8.19
CA GLN A 176 7.48 -17.67 -6.81
C GLN A 176 6.95 -19.10 -6.64
N TYR A 177 6.33 -19.66 -7.67
CA TYR A 177 5.88 -21.05 -7.69
C TYR A 177 7.04 -22.04 -7.55
N VAL A 178 8.10 -21.81 -8.30
CA VAL A 178 9.31 -22.66 -8.28
C VAL A 178 10.04 -22.49 -6.95
N SER A 179 10.20 -21.27 -6.46
CA SER A 179 10.84 -21.00 -5.16
C SER A 179 10.15 -21.74 -4.03
N ASN A 180 8.81 -21.66 -3.96
CA ASN A 180 8.03 -22.32 -2.94
C ASN A 180 7.99 -23.85 -3.10
N TYR A 181 7.94 -24.35 -4.32
CA TYR A 181 8.07 -25.79 -4.56
C TYR A 181 9.42 -26.33 -4.08
N GLN A 182 10.53 -25.65 -4.39
CA GLN A 182 11.86 -26.03 -3.92
C GLN A 182 11.98 -25.93 -2.40
N PHE A 183 11.36 -24.90 -1.80
CA PHE A 183 11.24 -24.79 -0.36
C PHE A 183 10.57 -26.06 0.24
N PHE A 184 9.42 -26.49 -0.29
CA PHE A 184 8.75 -27.70 0.19
C PHE A 184 9.57 -28.96 -0.07
N GLN A 185 10.25 -29.09 -1.19
CA GLN A 185 11.17 -30.22 -1.42
C GLN A 185 12.25 -30.29 -0.35
N LYS A 186 12.86 -29.16 -0.01
CA LYS A 186 13.88 -29.06 1.04
C LYS A 186 13.29 -29.44 2.41
N ARG A 187 12.11 -28.92 2.77
CA ARG A 187 11.43 -29.26 4.03
C ARG A 187 11.08 -30.75 4.11
N ILE A 188 10.67 -31.36 3.01
CA ILE A 188 10.40 -32.80 2.93
C ILE A 188 11.71 -33.60 3.10
N ASP A 189 12.83 -33.16 2.54
CA ASP A 189 14.12 -33.81 2.73
C ASP A 189 14.60 -33.75 4.17
N GLU A 190 14.47 -32.60 4.82
CA GLU A 190 14.76 -32.42 6.24
C GLU A 190 13.85 -33.32 7.12
N PHE A 191 12.56 -33.38 6.79
CA PHE A 191 11.61 -34.26 7.47
C PHE A 191 11.98 -35.75 7.30
N LEU A 192 12.33 -36.18 6.11
CA LEU A 192 12.79 -37.54 5.84
C LEU A 192 14.06 -37.92 6.62
N GLN A 193 14.99 -37.00 6.77
CA GLN A 193 16.20 -37.23 7.56
C GLN A 193 15.90 -37.38 9.06
N ALA A 194 14.97 -36.58 9.58
CA ALA A 194 14.64 -36.57 11.00
C ALA A 194 13.62 -37.65 11.40
N PHE A 195 12.65 -37.98 10.52
CA PHE A 195 11.47 -38.79 10.81
C PHE A 195 11.10 -39.76 9.68
N ALA A 196 12.08 -40.50 9.14
CA ALA A 196 11.88 -41.38 7.97
C ALA A 196 10.67 -42.33 8.08
N SER A 197 10.41 -42.91 9.28
CA SER A 197 9.28 -43.83 9.52
C SER A 197 7.92 -43.14 9.51
N TYR A 198 7.87 -41.78 9.67
CA TYR A 198 6.63 -41.01 9.70
C TYR A 198 6.22 -40.50 8.32
N PHE A 199 7.11 -40.63 7.35
CA PHE A 199 6.96 -40.01 6.04
C PHE A 199 5.62 -40.30 5.34
N PRO A 200 5.14 -41.57 5.25
CA PRO A 200 3.85 -41.84 4.59
C PRO A 200 2.64 -41.25 5.33
N TYR A 201 2.77 -41.04 6.64
CA TYR A 201 1.67 -40.52 7.46
C TYR A 201 1.44 -39.04 7.26
N PHE A 202 2.47 -38.25 7.00
CA PHE A 202 2.34 -36.81 6.91
C PHE A 202 1.37 -36.39 5.80
N PRO A 203 1.61 -36.69 4.51
CA PRO A 203 0.66 -36.33 3.48
C PRO A 203 -0.67 -37.08 3.60
N ALA A 204 -0.71 -38.28 4.19
CA ALA A 204 -1.97 -38.98 4.43
C ALA A 204 -2.86 -38.24 5.43
N ARG A 205 -2.29 -37.66 6.52
CA ARG A 205 -3.00 -36.84 7.51
C ARG A 205 -3.40 -35.49 6.92
N ILE A 206 -2.54 -34.85 6.13
CA ILE A 206 -2.88 -33.63 5.38
C ILE A 206 -4.11 -33.89 4.48
N LEU A 207 -4.08 -34.95 3.71
CA LEU A 207 -5.18 -35.28 2.80
C LEU A 207 -6.49 -35.66 3.51
N GLY A 208 -6.39 -36.35 4.63
CA GLY A 208 -7.56 -36.96 5.31
C GLY A 208 -8.14 -36.13 6.45
N ASN A 209 -7.36 -35.22 7.05
CA ASN A 209 -7.75 -34.52 8.27
C ASN A 209 -7.62 -33.00 8.20
N CYS A 210 -6.95 -32.45 7.17
CA CYS A 210 -7.01 -31.03 6.90
C CYS A 210 -8.26 -30.72 6.08
N ILE A 211 -9.08 -29.80 6.59
CA ILE A 211 -10.39 -29.49 6.05
C ILE A 211 -10.44 -28.10 5.45
N LEU A 212 -11.21 -27.99 4.39
CA LEU A 212 -11.55 -26.76 3.71
C LEU A 212 -13.07 -26.56 3.75
N LEU A 213 -13.51 -25.32 3.71
CA LEU A 213 -14.92 -24.97 3.60
C LEU A 213 -15.21 -24.46 2.19
N PRO A 214 -15.53 -25.34 1.23
CA PRO A 214 -15.95 -24.90 -0.09
C PRO A 214 -17.32 -24.22 -0.01
N ILE A 215 -17.40 -23.01 -0.52
CA ILE A 215 -18.61 -22.20 -0.60
C ILE A 215 -18.87 -21.94 -2.08
N GLU A 216 -19.82 -22.66 -2.67
CA GLU A 216 -20.22 -22.46 -4.06
C GLU A 216 -21.38 -21.46 -4.12
N ALA A 217 -21.13 -20.32 -4.75
CA ALA A 217 -22.12 -19.26 -4.95
C ALA A 217 -22.87 -19.45 -6.28
N GLU A 218 -24.09 -18.94 -6.35
CA GLU A 218 -24.95 -19.02 -7.55
C GLU A 218 -24.44 -18.10 -8.70
N SER A 219 -23.61 -17.10 -8.39
CA SER A 219 -23.06 -16.15 -9.36
C SER A 219 -21.79 -15.51 -8.85
N GLN A 220 -21.01 -14.92 -9.75
CA GLN A 220 -19.82 -14.13 -9.44
C GLN A 220 -20.11 -13.00 -8.45
N ASP A 221 -21.19 -12.24 -8.66
CA ASP A 221 -21.57 -11.13 -7.76
C ASP A 221 -21.89 -11.63 -6.34
N THR A 222 -22.48 -12.81 -6.21
CA THR A 222 -22.77 -13.43 -4.92
C THR A 222 -21.48 -13.93 -4.27
N ALA A 223 -20.58 -14.57 -5.05
CA ALA A 223 -19.28 -15.01 -4.58
C ALA A 223 -18.44 -13.86 -4.05
N LEU A 224 -18.37 -12.75 -4.76
CA LEU A 224 -17.66 -11.52 -4.34
C LEU A 224 -18.26 -10.94 -3.05
N ARG A 225 -19.58 -10.96 -2.87
CA ARG A 225 -20.23 -10.51 -1.62
C ARG A 225 -19.92 -11.43 -0.44
N ILE A 226 -19.96 -12.74 -0.65
CA ILE A 226 -19.61 -13.73 0.39
C ILE A 226 -18.17 -13.52 0.82
N PHE A 227 -17.27 -13.45 -0.16
CA PHE A 227 -15.86 -13.21 0.07
C PHE A 227 -15.62 -11.93 0.86
N SER A 228 -16.28 -10.81 0.51
CA SER A 228 -16.14 -9.54 1.22
C SER A 228 -16.58 -9.62 2.70
N THR A 229 -17.45 -10.58 3.03
CA THR A 229 -17.99 -10.77 4.38
C THR A 229 -17.13 -11.71 5.24
N LEU A 230 -16.49 -12.69 4.61
CA LEU A 230 -15.70 -13.73 5.31
C LEU A 230 -14.26 -13.32 5.59
N ASN A 231 -13.75 -12.30 4.92
CA ASN A 231 -12.30 -11.99 4.88
C ASN A 231 -11.77 -11.20 6.09
N ASP A 232 -12.40 -11.36 7.27
CA ASP A 232 -11.96 -10.72 8.52
C ASP A 232 -10.66 -11.33 9.13
N ARG A 233 -10.06 -12.37 8.54
CA ARG A 233 -8.95 -13.15 9.14
C ARG A 233 -7.80 -13.54 8.18
N GLY A 234 -7.62 -12.88 7.03
CA GLY A 234 -6.51 -13.16 6.10
C GLY A 234 -5.78 -11.91 5.65
N LEU A 235 -4.82 -12.02 4.70
CA LEU A 235 -4.33 -10.86 3.95
C LEU A 235 -5.55 -10.26 3.22
N PRO A 236 -6.04 -9.08 3.62
CA PRO A 236 -7.26 -8.53 3.06
C PRO A 236 -7.08 -8.33 1.56
N LEU A 237 -8.10 -8.71 0.78
CA LEU A 237 -8.16 -8.33 -0.62
C LEU A 237 -8.14 -6.81 -0.71
N ALA A 238 -7.32 -6.29 -1.60
CA ALA A 238 -7.38 -4.87 -1.93
C ALA A 238 -8.77 -4.54 -2.51
N ASP A 239 -9.29 -3.38 -2.20
CA ASP A 239 -10.57 -2.93 -2.79
C ASP A 239 -10.45 -2.86 -4.32
N ALA A 240 -9.25 -2.53 -4.81
CA ALA A 240 -8.91 -2.52 -6.24
C ALA A 240 -9.08 -3.88 -6.93
N ASP A 241 -8.87 -5.01 -6.25
CA ASP A 241 -9.09 -6.33 -6.84
C ASP A 241 -10.58 -6.57 -7.14
N ILE A 242 -11.46 -6.08 -6.25
CA ILE A 242 -12.91 -6.11 -6.48
C ILE A 242 -13.28 -5.19 -7.64
N PHE A 243 -12.67 -4.00 -7.69
CA PHE A 243 -12.91 -3.06 -8.80
C PHE A 243 -12.44 -3.63 -10.13
N LYS A 244 -11.30 -4.32 -10.15
CA LYS A 244 -10.79 -5.05 -11.32
C LYS A 244 -11.84 -6.02 -11.88
N ALA A 245 -12.44 -6.84 -11.03
CA ALA A 245 -13.48 -7.78 -11.43
C ALA A 245 -14.71 -7.06 -12.02
N GLN A 246 -15.10 -5.90 -11.46
CA GLN A 246 -16.22 -5.11 -11.97
C GLN A 246 -15.91 -4.46 -13.33
N PHE A 247 -14.70 -3.93 -13.50
CA PHE A 247 -14.24 -3.41 -14.79
C PHE A 247 -14.17 -4.52 -15.83
N TYR A 248 -13.62 -5.68 -15.47
CA TYR A 248 -13.49 -6.83 -16.36
C TYR A 248 -14.85 -7.25 -16.93
N LYS A 249 -15.88 -7.33 -16.08
CA LYS A 249 -17.24 -7.60 -16.50
C LYS A 249 -17.77 -6.51 -17.45
N TYR A 250 -17.58 -5.24 -17.09
CA TYR A 250 -18.06 -4.12 -17.90
C TYR A 250 -17.39 -4.06 -19.27
N TYR A 251 -16.07 -4.22 -19.35
CA TYR A 251 -15.34 -4.25 -20.62
C TYR A 251 -15.59 -5.53 -21.42
N GLY A 252 -15.93 -6.63 -20.74
CA GLY A 252 -16.36 -7.88 -21.36
C GLY A 252 -17.68 -7.76 -22.14
N GLU A 253 -18.64 -7.00 -21.60
CA GLU A 253 -19.90 -6.69 -22.28
C GLU A 253 -19.70 -5.84 -23.55
N MET A 254 -18.53 -5.19 -23.71
CA MET A 254 -18.16 -4.36 -24.86
C MET A 254 -17.16 -5.03 -25.80
N ASP A 255 -16.80 -6.29 -25.57
CA ASP A 255 -15.77 -7.03 -26.34
C ASP A 255 -14.38 -6.36 -26.31
N LYS A 256 -14.01 -5.78 -25.15
CA LYS A 256 -12.77 -5.04 -24.92
C LYS A 256 -11.98 -5.57 -23.71
N LYS A 257 -12.08 -6.84 -23.41
CA LYS A 257 -11.41 -7.45 -22.25
C LYS A 257 -9.90 -7.34 -22.32
N ASP A 258 -9.30 -7.66 -23.46
CA ASP A 258 -7.84 -7.68 -23.64
C ASP A 258 -7.25 -6.28 -23.52
N ASP A 259 -7.92 -5.26 -24.09
CA ASP A 259 -7.52 -3.87 -23.95
C ASP A 259 -7.52 -3.46 -22.47
N PHE A 260 -8.57 -3.81 -21.74
CA PHE A 260 -8.67 -3.51 -20.31
C PHE A 260 -7.58 -4.21 -19.50
N ILE A 261 -7.31 -5.49 -19.76
CA ILE A 261 -6.27 -6.25 -19.04
C ILE A 261 -4.91 -5.59 -19.21
N SER A 262 -4.57 -5.20 -20.44
CA SER A 262 -3.32 -4.50 -20.74
C SER A 262 -3.22 -3.16 -20.02
N GLU A 263 -4.27 -2.35 -20.06
CA GLU A 263 -4.33 -1.04 -19.37
C GLU A 263 -4.25 -1.20 -17.84
N TRP A 264 -4.93 -2.19 -17.28
CA TRP A 264 -4.90 -2.46 -15.85
C TRP A 264 -3.51 -2.88 -15.38
N LYS A 265 -2.85 -3.79 -16.09
CA LYS A 265 -1.48 -4.22 -15.79
C LYS A 265 -0.52 -3.02 -15.78
N ASN A 266 -0.58 -2.17 -16.80
CA ASN A 266 0.22 -0.95 -16.86
C ASN A 266 -0.06 -0.03 -15.66
N LEU A 267 -1.30 0.06 -15.22
CA LEU A 267 -1.71 0.88 -14.08
C LEU A 267 -1.22 0.28 -12.74
N GLU A 268 -1.26 -1.04 -12.56
CA GLU A 268 -0.69 -1.73 -11.39
C GLU A 268 0.82 -1.51 -11.29
N GLU A 269 1.56 -1.67 -12.39
CA GLU A 269 3.01 -1.42 -12.44
C GLU A 269 3.35 0.04 -12.12
N LEU A 270 2.59 0.97 -12.71
CA LEU A 270 2.75 2.39 -12.49
C LEU A 270 2.51 2.78 -11.03
N THR A 271 1.39 2.36 -10.44
CA THR A 271 1.03 2.68 -9.06
C THR A 271 2.00 2.07 -8.05
N SER A 272 2.47 0.84 -8.29
CA SER A 272 3.46 0.18 -7.45
C SER A 272 4.78 0.95 -7.40
N SER A 273 5.16 1.60 -8.50
CA SER A 273 6.37 2.45 -8.54
C SER A 273 6.23 3.77 -7.78
N ILE A 274 5.00 4.21 -7.47
CA ILE A 274 4.71 5.51 -6.85
C ILE A 274 4.36 5.35 -5.36
N PHE A 275 3.52 4.37 -5.01
CA PHE A 275 2.90 4.24 -3.70
C PHE A 275 3.42 3.06 -2.87
N TYR A 276 4.64 2.59 -3.16
CA TYR A 276 5.25 1.42 -2.53
C TYR A 276 5.48 1.53 -1.01
N LEU A 277 5.48 2.75 -0.46
CA LEU A 277 5.69 3.00 0.98
C LEU A 277 4.39 2.99 1.80
N ASN A 278 3.22 2.90 1.16
CA ASN A 278 1.95 2.95 1.87
C ASN A 278 1.58 1.56 2.41
N ALA A 279 1.08 1.51 3.64
CA ALA A 279 0.56 0.29 4.26
C ALA A 279 -0.79 -0.08 3.63
N GLY A 280 -0.79 -0.57 2.41
CA GLY A 280 -2.00 -0.95 1.66
C GLY A 280 -1.69 -1.20 0.19
N SER A 281 -2.73 -1.49 -0.58
CA SER A 281 -2.58 -1.64 -2.03
C SER A 281 -2.27 -0.29 -2.68
N PRO A 282 -1.21 -0.19 -3.52
CA PRO A 282 -0.94 1.01 -4.32
C PRO A 282 -2.12 1.45 -5.19
N MET A 283 -2.88 0.50 -5.71
CA MET A 283 -4.10 0.78 -6.47
C MET A 283 -5.20 1.38 -5.60
N ASP A 284 -5.39 0.91 -4.36
CA ASP A 284 -6.37 1.48 -3.43
C ASP A 284 -6.06 2.94 -3.13
N GLU A 285 -4.78 3.30 -2.99
CA GLU A 285 -4.37 4.70 -2.81
C GLU A 285 -4.75 5.57 -4.02
N LEU A 286 -4.55 5.09 -5.24
CA LEU A 286 -4.97 5.79 -6.45
C LEU A 286 -6.49 5.97 -6.52
N PHE A 287 -7.24 4.90 -6.25
CA PHE A 287 -8.71 4.95 -6.21
C PHE A 287 -9.22 5.86 -5.10
N ALA A 288 -8.55 5.91 -3.95
CA ALA A 288 -8.91 6.82 -2.87
C ALA A 288 -8.76 8.28 -3.29
N ARG A 289 -7.67 8.64 -3.98
CA ARG A 289 -7.48 10.00 -4.52
C ARG A 289 -8.53 10.36 -5.56
N TYR A 290 -8.86 9.43 -6.44
CA TYR A 290 -9.91 9.61 -7.44
C TYR A 290 -11.30 9.72 -6.79
N MET A 291 -11.57 8.97 -5.73
CA MET A 291 -12.80 9.08 -4.94
C MET A 291 -13.03 10.51 -4.42
N TYR A 292 -12.00 11.21 -3.96
CA TYR A 292 -12.15 12.59 -3.50
C TYR A 292 -12.57 13.54 -4.63
N TYR A 293 -12.07 13.33 -5.84
CA TYR A 293 -12.53 14.08 -7.02
C TYR A 293 -14.01 13.80 -7.32
N LEU A 294 -14.42 12.55 -7.32
CA LEU A 294 -15.81 12.18 -7.55
C LEU A 294 -16.74 12.74 -6.46
N ARG A 295 -16.33 12.65 -5.18
CA ARG A 295 -17.06 13.25 -4.06
C ARG A 295 -17.21 14.76 -4.20
N ALA A 296 -16.16 15.44 -4.65
CA ALA A 296 -16.23 16.88 -4.91
C ALA A 296 -17.23 17.19 -6.03
N LYS A 297 -17.24 16.42 -7.12
CA LYS A 297 -18.23 16.54 -8.22
C LYS A 297 -19.68 16.32 -7.76
N GLU A 298 -19.89 15.46 -6.75
CA GLU A 298 -21.20 15.29 -6.09
C GLU A 298 -21.56 16.46 -5.15
N GLY A 299 -20.66 17.41 -4.91
CA GLY A 299 -20.83 18.46 -3.91
C GLY A 299 -20.75 17.93 -2.47
N ASN A 300 -20.21 16.75 -2.25
CA ASN A 300 -20.17 16.07 -0.96
C ASN A 300 -19.07 16.63 -0.06
N LYS A 301 -19.48 17.36 0.97
CA LYS A 301 -18.61 17.98 2.00
C LYS A 301 -18.59 17.20 3.32
N SER A 302 -19.23 16.04 3.38
CA SER A 302 -19.29 15.24 4.61
C SER A 302 -17.92 14.81 5.07
N THR A 303 -17.59 15.07 6.33
CA THR A 303 -16.32 14.65 6.96
C THR A 303 -16.37 13.22 7.49
N THR A 304 -17.52 12.56 7.42
CA THR A 304 -17.66 11.14 7.78
C THR A 304 -16.77 10.31 6.87
N THR A 305 -15.94 9.46 7.48
CA THR A 305 -15.09 8.53 6.74
C THR A 305 -15.96 7.50 6.03
N GLU A 306 -15.87 7.46 4.74
CA GLU A 306 -16.50 6.44 3.92
C GLU A 306 -15.43 5.45 3.45
N ALA A 307 -15.67 4.17 3.68
CA ALA A 307 -14.78 3.13 3.19
C ALA A 307 -14.74 3.15 1.65
N LEU A 308 -13.55 2.96 1.07
CA LEU A 308 -13.31 3.03 -0.37
C LEU A 308 -14.30 2.13 -1.14
N ARG A 309 -14.40 0.87 -0.73
CA ARG A 309 -15.34 -0.10 -1.29
C ARG A 309 -16.78 0.40 -1.28
N LYS A 310 -17.26 0.88 -0.11
CA LYS A 310 -18.63 1.40 0.05
C LYS A 310 -18.96 2.54 -0.91
N PHE A 311 -17.99 3.41 -1.15
CA PHE A 311 -18.17 4.51 -2.09
C PHE A 311 -18.42 4.00 -3.51
N TYR A 312 -17.55 3.08 -4.00
CA TYR A 312 -17.66 2.58 -5.37
C TYR A 312 -18.79 1.56 -5.57
N GLU A 313 -19.23 0.84 -4.54
CA GLU A 313 -20.40 -0.05 -4.58
C GLU A 313 -21.72 0.68 -4.84
N ARG A 314 -21.77 1.98 -4.58
CA ARG A 314 -22.98 2.79 -4.81
C ARG A 314 -23.49 2.61 -6.24
N ASN A 315 -24.83 2.51 -6.36
CA ASN A 315 -25.49 2.40 -7.66
C ASN A 315 -24.88 1.30 -8.56
N LYS A 316 -24.54 0.15 -7.98
CA LYS A 316 -23.96 -1.01 -8.70
C LYS A 316 -22.68 -0.65 -9.45
N TYR A 317 -21.73 -0.03 -8.76
CA TYR A 317 -20.41 0.34 -9.30
C TYR A 317 -20.47 1.31 -10.50
N GLN A 318 -21.47 2.20 -10.55
CA GLN A 318 -21.65 3.09 -11.69
C GLN A 318 -20.42 3.95 -12.01
N TYR A 319 -19.60 4.33 -11.00
CA TYR A 319 -18.38 5.10 -11.22
C TYR A 319 -17.30 4.32 -11.95
N LEU A 320 -17.24 2.99 -11.78
CA LEU A 320 -16.30 2.13 -12.50
C LEU A 320 -16.75 1.89 -13.96
N LYS A 321 -18.04 2.04 -14.27
CA LYS A 321 -18.64 1.79 -15.59
C LYS A 321 -18.67 3.03 -16.48
N ARG A 322 -17.82 4.01 -16.24
CA ARG A 322 -17.70 5.22 -17.06
C ARG A 322 -16.47 5.13 -17.94
N SER A 323 -16.59 5.58 -19.18
CA SER A 323 -15.48 5.56 -20.13
C SER A 323 -14.28 6.40 -19.72
N GLU A 324 -14.51 7.45 -18.92
CA GLU A 324 -13.47 8.34 -18.44
C GLU A 324 -12.68 7.80 -17.24
N THR A 325 -13.18 6.78 -16.51
CA THR A 325 -12.59 6.37 -15.22
C THR A 325 -11.15 5.83 -15.37
N ILE A 326 -10.91 4.90 -16.28
CA ILE A 326 -9.54 4.38 -16.52
C ILE A 326 -8.60 5.46 -17.06
N PRO A 327 -8.98 6.27 -18.06
CA PRO A 327 -8.18 7.43 -18.47
C PRO A 327 -7.85 8.40 -17.33
N ASP A 328 -8.83 8.77 -16.50
CA ASP A 328 -8.62 9.66 -15.37
C ASP A 328 -7.63 9.08 -14.34
N LEU A 329 -7.78 7.80 -14.00
CA LEU A 329 -6.87 7.09 -13.08
C LEU A 329 -5.44 7.05 -13.64
N LYS A 330 -5.28 6.79 -14.94
CA LYS A 330 -3.98 6.76 -15.62
C LYS A 330 -3.30 8.13 -15.61
N SER A 331 -4.04 9.16 -15.97
CA SER A 331 -3.54 10.54 -15.94
C SER A 331 -3.14 10.97 -14.53
N LEU A 332 -3.95 10.61 -13.52
CA LEU A 332 -3.65 10.88 -12.10
C LEU A 332 -2.39 10.14 -11.62
N ALA A 333 -2.23 8.87 -12.01
CA ALA A 333 -1.04 8.10 -11.68
C ALA A 333 0.21 8.68 -12.34
N LEU A 334 0.15 9.08 -13.62
CA LEU A 334 1.25 9.73 -14.32
C LEU A 334 1.61 11.09 -13.72
N PHE A 335 0.62 11.86 -13.26
CA PHE A 335 0.86 13.10 -12.51
C PHE A 335 1.68 12.82 -11.24
N TRP A 336 1.26 11.86 -10.42
CA TRP A 336 1.97 11.53 -9.18
C TRP A 336 3.33 10.87 -9.42
N LYS A 337 3.51 10.15 -10.52
CA LYS A 337 4.85 9.68 -10.94
C LYS A 337 5.79 10.85 -11.22
N GLY A 338 5.30 11.87 -11.92
CA GLY A 338 6.08 13.10 -12.16
C GLY A 338 6.47 13.80 -10.85
N VAL A 339 5.56 13.86 -9.88
CA VAL A 339 5.83 14.42 -8.55
C VAL A 339 6.88 13.59 -7.80
N SER A 340 6.70 12.27 -7.73
CA SER A 340 7.61 11.36 -6.99
C SER A 340 9.02 11.32 -7.58
N ASN A 341 9.15 11.46 -8.89
CA ASN A 341 10.43 11.43 -9.59
C ASN A 341 11.06 12.83 -9.76
N GLN A 342 10.41 13.88 -9.27
CA GLN A 342 10.81 15.29 -9.49
C GLN A 342 11.07 15.58 -10.98
N ASP A 343 10.12 15.19 -11.83
CA ASP A 343 10.25 15.24 -13.30
C ASP A 343 10.30 16.70 -13.81
N SER A 344 11.52 17.16 -14.12
CA SER A 344 11.79 18.50 -14.63
C SER A 344 11.31 18.74 -16.07
N GLN A 345 10.90 17.69 -16.79
CA GLN A 345 10.26 17.84 -18.11
C GLN A 345 8.78 18.17 -17.97
N ARG A 346 8.18 17.79 -16.85
CA ARG A 346 6.76 17.99 -16.57
C ARG A 346 6.48 19.24 -15.73
N PHE A 347 7.37 19.59 -14.82
CA PHE A 347 7.19 20.67 -13.86
C PHE A 347 8.43 21.58 -13.83
N SER A 348 8.20 22.87 -13.68
CA SER A 348 9.29 23.81 -13.38
C SER A 348 9.91 23.52 -12.01
N GLU A 349 11.15 23.97 -11.83
CA GLU A 349 11.86 23.84 -10.56
C GLU A 349 11.08 24.50 -9.39
N SER A 350 10.41 25.62 -9.66
CA SER A 350 9.55 26.30 -8.68
C SER A 350 8.42 25.41 -8.20
N ILE A 351 7.69 24.75 -9.11
CA ILE A 351 6.63 23.81 -8.74
C ILE A 351 7.19 22.62 -7.96
N LEU A 352 8.30 22.05 -8.42
CA LEU A 352 8.93 20.91 -7.75
C LEU A 352 9.38 21.25 -6.32
N LYS A 353 9.91 22.45 -6.06
CA LYS A 353 10.23 22.94 -4.72
C LYS A 353 9.01 23.01 -3.82
N LYS A 354 7.88 23.56 -4.32
CA LYS A 354 6.61 23.65 -3.56
C LYS A 354 6.03 22.26 -3.26
N LEU A 355 6.06 21.36 -4.22
CA LEU A 355 5.64 19.97 -4.02
C LEU A 355 6.55 19.24 -3.03
N PHE A 356 7.88 19.46 -3.08
CA PHE A 356 8.82 18.91 -2.11
C PHE A 356 8.49 19.37 -0.68
N VAL A 357 8.20 20.66 -0.48
CA VAL A 357 7.76 21.17 0.84
C VAL A 357 6.52 20.44 1.33
N LEU A 358 5.54 20.22 0.45
CA LEU A 358 4.30 19.52 0.78
C LEU A 358 4.50 18.03 1.09
N THR A 359 5.57 17.37 0.62
CA THR A 359 5.85 15.97 1.01
C THR A 359 6.05 15.82 2.52
N TYR A 360 6.44 16.89 3.20
CA TYR A 360 6.60 16.95 4.65
C TYR A 360 5.38 17.57 5.36
N ALA A 361 4.27 17.79 4.67
CA ALA A 361 3.05 18.33 5.28
C ALA A 361 2.58 17.47 6.47
N PRO A 362 1.90 18.07 7.48
CA PRO A 362 1.55 17.37 8.71
C PRO A 362 0.56 16.20 8.52
N ASN A 363 -0.10 16.14 7.37
CA ASN A 363 -0.99 15.02 6.99
C ASN A 363 -1.17 14.93 5.48
N GLY A 364 -1.80 13.85 5.00
CA GLY A 364 -2.00 13.56 3.57
C GLY A 364 -3.14 14.34 2.87
N MET A 365 -3.86 15.24 3.53
CA MET A 365 -4.99 15.95 2.89
C MET A 365 -4.57 16.81 1.70
N TRP A 366 -3.34 17.31 1.69
CA TRP A 366 -2.80 18.05 0.56
C TRP A 366 -2.76 17.23 -0.72
N GLN A 367 -2.47 15.93 -0.63
CA GLN A 367 -2.44 15.04 -1.80
C GLN A 367 -3.82 14.91 -2.44
N ASN A 368 -4.86 14.86 -1.61
CA ASN A 368 -6.23 14.74 -2.09
C ASN A 368 -6.68 16.02 -2.81
N ILE A 369 -6.45 17.20 -2.23
CA ILE A 369 -6.85 18.46 -2.87
C ILE A 369 -6.03 18.76 -4.12
N VAL A 370 -4.74 18.40 -4.14
CA VAL A 370 -3.88 18.50 -5.34
C VAL A 370 -4.37 17.55 -6.43
N SER A 371 -4.78 16.33 -6.09
CA SER A 371 -5.37 15.39 -7.06
C SER A 371 -6.67 15.92 -7.67
N VAL A 372 -7.53 16.53 -6.85
CA VAL A 372 -8.78 17.17 -7.33
C VAL A 372 -8.46 18.36 -8.23
N TYR A 373 -7.50 19.19 -7.84
CA TYR A 373 -7.07 20.34 -8.66
C TYR A 373 -6.55 19.88 -10.02
N PHE A 374 -5.64 18.90 -10.04
CA PHE A 374 -5.10 18.34 -11.27
C PHE A 374 -6.20 17.80 -12.19
N LEU A 375 -7.06 16.92 -11.69
CA LEU A 375 -8.12 16.29 -12.50
C LEU A 375 -9.12 17.30 -13.08
N TYR A 376 -9.33 18.42 -12.41
CA TYR A 376 -10.27 19.44 -12.87
C TYR A 376 -9.62 20.44 -13.86
N HIS A 377 -8.37 20.89 -13.59
CA HIS A 377 -7.71 21.95 -14.35
C HIS A 377 -6.78 21.46 -15.47
N ARG A 378 -6.53 20.15 -15.55
CA ARG A 378 -5.67 19.62 -16.61
C ARG A 378 -6.24 19.84 -17.99
N THR A 379 -5.36 20.08 -18.95
CA THR A 379 -5.70 20.09 -20.39
C THR A 379 -5.92 18.65 -20.90
N SER A 380 -6.30 18.51 -22.17
CA SER A 380 -6.37 17.21 -22.86
C SER A 380 -5.00 16.48 -22.94
N GLU A 381 -3.90 17.21 -22.74
CA GLU A 381 -2.53 16.69 -22.73
C GLU A 381 -1.99 16.51 -21.30
N ASP A 382 -2.85 16.51 -20.29
CA ASP A 382 -2.52 16.40 -18.86
C ASP A 382 -1.56 17.50 -18.35
N ALA A 383 -1.55 18.67 -18.98
CA ALA A 383 -0.78 19.83 -18.54
C ALA A 383 -1.61 20.74 -17.63
N LEU A 384 -0.95 21.45 -16.72
CA LEU A 384 -1.51 22.51 -15.88
C LEU A 384 -0.95 23.87 -16.28
N SER A 385 -1.72 24.94 -16.01
CA SER A 385 -1.20 26.30 -16.04
C SER A 385 -0.25 26.49 -14.85
N GLU A 386 1.05 26.60 -15.10
CA GLU A 386 2.07 26.70 -14.05
C GLU A 386 1.83 27.88 -13.10
N PRO A 387 1.56 29.13 -13.58
CA PRO A 387 1.34 30.24 -12.67
C PRO A 387 0.16 30.04 -11.72
N GLU A 388 -0.94 29.46 -12.24
CA GLU A 388 -2.13 29.19 -11.41
C GLU A 388 -1.87 28.06 -10.43
N PHE A 389 -1.14 27.03 -10.85
CA PHE A 389 -0.77 25.92 -10.01
C PHE A 389 0.20 26.33 -8.89
N GLU A 390 1.15 27.24 -9.17
CA GLU A 390 2.03 27.80 -8.15
C GLU A 390 1.25 28.54 -7.06
N VAL A 391 0.34 29.44 -7.43
CA VAL A 391 -0.52 30.18 -6.49
C VAL A 391 -1.37 29.21 -5.66
N PHE A 392 -1.90 28.19 -6.30
CA PHE A 392 -2.68 27.15 -5.59
C PHE A 392 -1.83 26.40 -4.56
N LEU A 393 -0.61 25.94 -4.93
CA LEU A 393 0.30 25.21 -4.03
C LEU A 393 0.72 26.08 -2.86
N ASP A 394 1.04 27.37 -3.06
CA ASP A 394 1.38 28.30 -1.99
C ASP A 394 0.22 28.45 -1.01
N ARG A 395 -0.99 28.61 -1.52
CA ARG A 395 -2.18 28.79 -0.66
C ARG A 395 -2.50 27.54 0.15
N VAL A 396 -2.39 26.36 -0.45
CA VAL A 396 -2.54 25.08 0.25
C VAL A 396 -1.46 24.92 1.32
N THR A 397 -0.21 25.22 1.01
CA THR A 397 0.91 25.13 1.96
C THR A 397 0.69 26.06 3.14
N ALA A 398 0.44 27.33 2.89
CA ALA A 398 0.20 28.35 3.91
C ALA A 398 -0.96 27.95 4.84
N PHE A 399 -2.08 27.55 4.25
CA PHE A 399 -3.27 27.17 5.01
C PHE A 399 -3.04 25.90 5.85
N VAL A 400 -2.55 24.82 5.24
CA VAL A 400 -2.38 23.53 5.92
C VAL A 400 -1.41 23.65 7.09
N PHE A 401 -0.33 24.43 6.95
CA PHE A 401 0.67 24.59 8.00
C PHE A 401 0.13 25.44 9.16
N ALA A 402 -0.52 26.55 8.86
CA ALA A 402 -1.13 27.39 9.89
C ALA A 402 -2.26 26.67 10.64
N TYR A 403 -3.12 25.97 9.90
CA TYR A 403 -4.27 25.27 10.47
C TYR A 403 -3.86 24.09 11.36
N ALA A 404 -2.76 23.40 11.05
CA ALA A 404 -2.25 22.32 11.88
C ALA A 404 -1.82 22.76 13.29
N ILE A 405 -1.44 24.03 13.46
CA ILE A 405 -1.03 24.62 14.75
C ILE A 405 -2.21 25.26 15.45
N THR A 406 -3.02 26.01 14.72
CA THR A 406 -4.15 26.75 15.30
C THR A 406 -5.37 25.88 15.61
N ASN A 407 -5.54 24.78 14.90
CA ASN A 407 -6.68 23.86 15.02
C ASN A 407 -6.19 22.41 15.13
N PRO A 408 -5.52 22.03 16.23
CA PRO A 408 -4.95 20.71 16.37
C PRO A 408 -6.06 19.63 16.40
N GLY A 409 -5.92 18.63 15.55
CA GLY A 409 -6.82 17.48 15.50
C GLY A 409 -6.60 16.66 14.24
N VAL A 410 -6.61 15.33 14.37
CA VAL A 410 -6.30 14.41 13.26
C VAL A 410 -7.22 14.63 12.05
N ASN A 411 -8.46 15.03 12.30
CA ASN A 411 -9.48 15.22 11.27
C ASN A 411 -9.84 16.69 11.01
N ALA A 412 -9.20 17.64 11.70
CA ALA A 412 -9.59 19.05 11.64
C ALA A 412 -9.54 19.63 10.22
N LEU A 413 -8.53 19.25 9.43
CA LEU A 413 -8.37 19.70 8.04
C LEU A 413 -9.43 19.17 7.06
N ARG A 414 -10.20 18.14 7.41
CA ARG A 414 -11.21 17.60 6.48
C ARG A 414 -12.22 18.63 6.04
N THR A 415 -12.80 19.35 6.99
CA THR A 415 -13.85 20.32 6.69
C THR A 415 -13.39 21.41 5.72
N PRO A 416 -12.32 22.19 6.00
CA PRO A 416 -11.88 23.22 5.08
C PRO A 416 -11.39 22.67 3.73
N VAL A 417 -10.71 21.54 3.72
CA VAL A 417 -10.18 20.95 2.47
C VAL A 417 -11.32 20.42 1.59
N TYR A 418 -12.34 19.78 2.16
CA TYR A 418 -13.49 19.30 1.38
C TYR A 418 -14.34 20.44 0.83
N ASP A 419 -14.48 21.55 1.58
CA ASP A 419 -15.12 22.76 1.07
C ASP A 419 -14.41 23.27 -0.18
N GLU A 420 -13.08 23.36 -0.14
CA GLU A 420 -12.29 23.85 -1.26
C GLU A 420 -12.24 22.85 -2.43
N MET A 421 -12.22 21.55 -2.20
CA MET A 421 -12.36 20.56 -3.28
C MET A 421 -13.65 20.75 -4.08
N VAL A 422 -14.76 21.03 -3.39
CA VAL A 422 -16.04 21.34 -4.04
C VAL A 422 -15.97 22.68 -4.78
N ASN A 423 -15.24 23.67 -4.24
CA ASN A 423 -15.03 24.95 -4.94
C ASN A 423 -14.25 24.74 -6.25
N ILE A 424 -13.17 23.95 -6.24
CA ILE A 424 -12.37 23.62 -7.44
C ILE A 424 -13.26 23.07 -8.56
N VAL A 425 -14.03 22.03 -8.31
CA VAL A 425 -14.86 21.40 -9.36
C VAL A 425 -16.06 22.24 -9.81
N ASN A 426 -16.33 23.35 -9.12
CA ASN A 426 -17.30 24.37 -9.53
C ASN A 426 -16.62 25.59 -10.20
N GLY A 427 -15.35 25.49 -10.57
CA GLY A 427 -14.60 26.55 -11.23
C GLY A 427 -14.34 27.78 -10.35
N LYS A 428 -14.24 27.59 -9.04
CA LYS A 428 -13.93 28.64 -8.07
C LYS A 428 -12.50 28.52 -7.59
N ASP A 429 -11.88 29.64 -7.31
CA ASP A 429 -10.56 29.69 -6.70
C ASP A 429 -10.57 29.07 -5.29
N VAL A 430 -9.47 28.42 -4.95
CA VAL A 430 -9.19 27.95 -3.60
C VAL A 430 -8.78 29.15 -2.76
N THR A 431 -9.57 29.51 -1.76
CA THR A 431 -9.35 30.73 -0.96
C THR A 431 -9.33 30.51 0.54
N PHE A 432 -9.87 29.40 1.01
CA PHE A 432 -10.10 29.14 2.44
C PHE A 432 -10.78 30.32 3.17
N SER A 433 -11.58 31.13 2.48
CA SER A 433 -12.12 32.39 2.96
C SER A 433 -12.96 32.29 4.22
N ARG A 434 -13.52 31.11 4.50
CA ARG A 434 -14.29 30.82 5.73
C ARG A 434 -13.42 30.49 6.95
N TYR A 435 -12.12 30.28 6.73
CA TYR A 435 -11.18 29.73 7.72
C TYR A 435 -9.95 30.63 7.86
N ARG A 436 -10.11 31.93 7.67
CA ARG A 436 -9.03 32.90 7.87
C ARG A 436 -8.58 32.93 9.33
N PHE A 437 -7.36 33.37 9.53
CA PHE A 437 -6.75 33.44 10.86
C PHE A 437 -6.76 34.86 11.41
N ASN A 438 -7.13 35.01 12.70
CA ASN A 438 -6.78 36.23 13.42
C ASN A 438 -5.28 36.22 13.68
N GLU A 439 -4.56 37.24 13.20
CA GLU A 439 -3.11 37.28 13.25
C GLU A 439 -2.56 37.18 14.66
N GLY A 440 -3.06 38.02 15.59
CA GLY A 440 -2.56 38.05 16.96
C GLY A 440 -2.76 36.74 17.70
N GLN A 441 -3.91 36.11 17.50
CA GLN A 441 -4.20 34.79 18.07
C GLN A 441 -3.36 33.70 17.44
N ALA A 442 -3.23 33.68 16.12
CA ALA A 442 -2.41 32.69 15.42
C ALA A 442 -0.94 32.82 15.82
N ARG A 443 -0.39 34.06 15.87
CA ARG A 443 0.98 34.32 16.29
C ARG A 443 1.25 33.79 17.71
N SER A 444 0.30 34.04 18.63
CA SER A 444 0.40 33.51 19.99
C SER A 444 0.43 31.96 20.02
N PHE A 445 -0.36 31.30 19.17
CA PHE A 445 -0.28 29.83 19.05
C PHE A 445 1.10 29.37 18.57
N PHE A 446 1.67 30.01 17.56
CA PHE A 446 2.99 29.66 17.04
C PHE A 446 4.12 29.90 18.05
N GLU A 447 4.12 31.03 18.74
CA GLU A 447 5.12 31.38 19.75
C GLU A 447 5.13 30.42 20.94
N ASN A 448 3.96 29.92 21.33
CA ASN A 448 3.82 28.97 22.43
C ASN A 448 3.89 27.49 21.99
N TYR A 449 4.00 27.23 20.68
CA TYR A 449 4.03 25.87 20.18
C TYR A 449 5.40 25.22 20.39
N ARG A 450 5.39 23.98 20.90
CA ARG A 450 6.62 23.22 21.09
C ARG A 450 6.95 22.41 19.84
N PHE A 451 7.90 22.87 19.05
CA PHE A 451 8.30 22.27 17.78
C PHE A 451 9.28 21.10 17.98
N THR A 452 8.82 19.99 18.54
CA THR A 452 9.66 18.79 18.68
C THR A 452 9.92 18.09 17.35
N ASN A 453 11.03 17.35 17.23
CA ASN A 453 11.35 16.61 15.99
C ASN A 453 10.34 15.50 15.64
N GLN A 454 9.55 15.03 16.60
CA GLN A 454 8.49 14.03 16.37
C GLN A 454 7.23 14.62 15.74
N ARG A 455 7.07 15.93 15.73
CA ARG A 455 5.90 16.58 15.13
C ARG A 455 6.15 16.89 13.67
N ASN A 456 5.33 16.33 12.78
CA ASN A 456 5.48 16.55 11.34
C ASN A 456 5.50 18.03 10.96
N ILE A 457 4.67 18.86 11.61
CA ILE A 457 4.65 20.31 11.35
C ILE A 457 5.99 21.00 11.59
N THR A 458 6.81 20.51 12.50
CA THR A 458 8.17 21.06 12.70
C THR A 458 9.01 20.90 11.43
N ARG A 459 8.99 19.72 10.85
CA ARG A 459 9.69 19.45 9.58
C ARG A 459 9.10 20.27 8.44
N SER A 460 7.77 20.37 8.38
CA SER A 460 7.08 21.18 7.37
C SER A 460 7.56 22.62 7.38
N MET A 461 7.57 23.26 8.56
CA MET A 461 7.97 24.66 8.72
C MET A 461 9.45 24.89 8.36
N ILE A 462 10.34 24.02 8.83
CA ILE A 462 11.78 24.13 8.55
C ILE A 462 12.07 23.89 7.07
N THR A 463 11.41 22.90 6.43
CA THR A 463 11.59 22.67 4.99
C THR A 463 11.05 23.86 4.17
N TRP A 464 9.89 24.40 4.53
CA TRP A 464 9.36 25.59 3.89
C TRP A 464 10.33 26.78 4.04
N PHE A 465 10.86 27.01 5.24
CA PHE A 465 11.79 28.09 5.49
C PHE A 465 13.08 27.96 4.68
N ALA A 466 13.65 26.74 4.55
CA ALA A 466 14.82 26.51 3.72
C ALA A 466 14.60 26.98 2.26
N TYR A 467 13.39 26.80 1.73
CA TYR A 467 13.06 27.24 0.37
C TYR A 467 12.68 28.73 0.26
N THR A 468 12.70 29.50 1.35
CA THR A 468 12.60 30.98 1.25
C THR A 468 13.91 31.63 0.81
N PHE A 469 15.01 30.91 0.81
CA PHE A 469 16.30 31.40 0.29
C PHE A 469 16.36 31.24 -1.22
N SER A 470 16.61 32.36 -1.93
CA SER A 470 16.60 32.42 -3.40
C SER A 470 17.55 31.43 -4.06
N ASP A 471 18.68 31.17 -3.41
CA ASP A 471 19.75 30.32 -3.93
C ASP A 471 19.57 28.83 -3.56
N GLN A 472 18.50 28.48 -2.82
CA GLN A 472 18.20 27.09 -2.53
C GLN A 472 17.79 26.35 -3.79
N SER A 473 18.64 25.44 -4.27
CA SER A 473 18.31 24.50 -5.34
C SER A 473 17.30 23.44 -4.88
N LEU A 474 16.66 22.78 -5.83
CA LEU A 474 15.80 21.64 -5.52
C LEU A 474 16.58 20.53 -4.82
N LEU A 475 16.10 20.12 -3.65
CA LEU A 475 16.65 19.01 -2.89
C LEU A 475 16.10 17.67 -3.45
N ASP A 476 16.93 16.64 -3.45
CA ASP A 476 16.56 15.32 -3.95
C ASP A 476 15.56 14.65 -3.00
N VAL A 477 14.41 14.23 -3.54
CA VAL A 477 13.37 13.51 -2.77
C VAL A 477 13.84 12.14 -2.25
N ASN A 478 14.85 11.55 -2.87
CA ASN A 478 15.46 10.28 -2.46
C ASN A 478 16.52 10.46 -1.36
N GLU A 479 16.95 11.67 -1.08
CA GLU A 479 17.87 11.98 0.03
C GLU A 479 17.10 11.96 1.35
N ILE A 480 17.69 11.34 2.36
CA ILE A 480 17.10 11.32 3.70
C ILE A 480 17.51 12.59 4.43
N PHE A 481 16.56 13.47 4.70
CA PHE A 481 16.77 14.67 5.50
C PHE A 481 16.32 14.49 6.94
N HIS A 482 17.09 15.02 7.88
CA HIS A 482 16.80 15.05 9.32
C HIS A 482 16.58 16.49 9.79
N LEU A 483 15.91 16.64 10.95
CA LEU A 483 15.86 17.90 11.69
C LEU A 483 17.03 17.94 12.66
N GLU A 484 18.00 18.76 12.37
CA GLU A 484 19.17 18.99 13.20
C GLU A 484 18.87 20.05 14.26
N HIS A 485 19.33 19.83 15.50
CA HIS A 485 19.41 20.85 16.53
C HIS A 485 20.77 21.58 16.42
N ILE A 486 20.76 22.83 15.99
CA ILE A 486 22.00 23.61 15.83
C ILE A 486 22.71 23.72 17.19
N PHE A 487 21.99 24.15 18.23
CA PHE A 487 22.42 24.02 19.63
C PHE A 487 21.96 22.67 20.17
N SER A 488 22.91 21.77 20.49
CA SER A 488 22.54 20.38 20.80
C SER A 488 21.84 20.25 22.16
N ARG A 489 20.89 19.28 22.25
CA ARG A 489 20.22 18.94 23.51
C ARG A 489 21.21 18.54 24.59
N LYS A 490 22.22 17.75 24.25
CA LYS A 490 23.22 17.26 25.18
C LYS A 490 24.08 18.41 25.75
N ARG A 491 24.39 19.42 24.92
CA ARG A 491 25.04 20.63 25.40
C ARG A 491 24.20 21.34 26.47
N GLN A 492 22.88 21.44 26.26
CA GLN A 492 21.97 22.01 27.25
C GLN A 492 21.93 21.20 28.56
N GLU A 493 21.87 19.88 28.44
CA GLU A 493 21.84 18.98 29.62
C GLU A 493 23.12 19.05 30.44
N MET A 494 24.28 19.18 29.80
CA MET A 494 25.60 19.16 30.47
C MET A 494 26.09 20.52 30.90
N GLU A 495 25.84 21.58 30.13
CA GLU A 495 26.44 22.92 30.31
C GLU A 495 25.39 23.97 30.71
N GLY A 496 24.10 23.73 30.49
CA GLY A 496 23.02 24.68 30.82
C GLY A 496 23.15 26.01 30.08
N GLY A 497 23.61 26.00 28.82
CA GLY A 497 23.96 27.21 28.07
C GLY A 497 22.77 28.08 27.63
N LEU A 498 21.52 27.57 27.67
CA LEU A 498 20.31 28.34 27.40
C LEU A 498 19.62 28.69 28.72
N LYS A 499 19.32 29.99 28.93
CA LYS A 499 18.58 30.48 30.10
C LYS A 499 17.13 29.94 30.08
N ASN A 500 16.51 29.94 28.91
CA ASN A 500 15.21 29.31 28.68
C ASN A 500 15.43 27.95 28.01
N SER A 501 15.28 26.86 28.76
CA SER A 501 15.46 25.50 28.25
C SER A 501 14.42 25.12 27.17
N SER A 502 13.27 25.81 27.11
CA SER A 502 12.26 25.57 26.07
C SER A 502 12.72 26.00 24.67
N SER A 503 13.70 26.94 24.57
CA SER A 503 14.26 27.40 23.30
C SER A 503 14.94 26.28 22.51
N ILE A 504 15.32 25.17 23.16
CA ILE A 504 15.84 23.97 22.49
C ILE A 504 14.87 23.42 21.43
N GLU A 505 13.55 23.53 21.68
CA GLU A 505 12.52 23.02 20.82
C GLU A 505 11.81 24.13 20.01
N SER A 506 12.40 25.31 19.88
CA SER A 506 11.89 26.35 18.97
C SER A 506 12.35 26.08 17.53
N LEU A 507 11.64 26.64 16.54
CA LEU A 507 12.05 26.58 15.12
C LEU A 507 13.44 27.20 14.91
N GLY A 508 13.76 28.28 15.66
CA GLY A 508 15.04 28.95 15.56
C GLY A 508 16.25 28.07 15.83
N ASN A 509 16.10 27.00 16.59
CA ASN A 509 17.15 26.03 16.87
C ASN A 509 17.20 24.83 15.89
N LYS A 510 16.39 24.82 14.85
CA LYS A 510 16.28 23.67 13.96
C LYS A 510 16.60 24.04 12.52
N VAL A 511 17.24 23.11 11.82
CA VAL A 511 17.54 23.22 10.40
C VAL A 511 17.34 21.88 9.72
N LEU A 512 16.97 21.90 8.43
CA LEU A 512 16.96 20.71 7.59
C LEU A 512 18.42 20.35 7.27
N LEU A 513 18.78 19.07 7.39
CA LEU A 513 20.13 18.60 7.11
C LEU A 513 20.11 17.19 6.57
N GLU A 514 20.97 16.87 5.60
CA GLU A 514 21.14 15.53 5.07
C GLU A 514 21.48 14.54 6.20
N GLY A 515 20.85 13.38 6.19
CA GLY A 515 20.97 12.39 7.27
C GLY A 515 22.41 11.96 7.54
N SER A 516 23.22 11.81 6.48
CA SER A 516 24.64 11.46 6.59
C SER A 516 25.48 12.55 7.28
N ILE A 517 25.15 13.82 7.04
CA ILE A 517 25.82 14.98 7.66
C ILE A 517 25.33 15.13 9.10
N ASN A 518 24.03 14.98 9.33
CA ASN A 518 23.41 15.06 10.66
C ASN A 518 24.01 14.01 11.63
N ILE A 519 24.17 12.77 11.19
CA ILE A 519 24.79 11.70 11.99
C ILE A 519 26.25 12.09 12.37
N ARG A 520 26.99 12.69 11.44
CA ARG A 520 28.37 13.16 11.72
C ARG A 520 28.42 14.34 12.67
N ALA A 521 27.45 15.27 12.53
CA ALA A 521 27.38 16.47 13.38
C ALA A 521 27.03 16.11 14.82
N SER A 522 26.25 15.08 15.06
CA SER A 522 25.93 14.55 16.39
C SER A 522 25.68 15.67 17.44
N ASP A 523 26.17 15.47 18.65
CA ASP A 523 26.05 16.43 19.78
C ASP A 523 27.24 17.40 19.93
N TYR A 524 28.01 17.56 18.87
CA TYR A 524 29.19 18.45 18.92
C TYR A 524 28.83 19.91 19.21
N ARG A 525 29.82 20.69 19.66
CA ARG A 525 29.71 22.14 19.79
C ARG A 525 29.60 22.79 18.42
N PHE A 526 29.08 24.00 18.38
CA PHE A 526 28.78 24.71 17.14
C PHE A 526 29.99 24.86 16.22
N GLU A 527 31.18 25.17 16.78
CA GLU A 527 32.41 25.26 16.00
C GLU A 527 32.79 23.98 15.26
N ASP A 528 32.60 22.81 15.90
CA ASP A 528 32.84 21.52 15.24
C ASP A 528 31.74 21.18 14.22
N LYS A 529 30.48 21.53 14.51
CA LYS A 529 29.38 21.38 13.57
C LYS A 529 29.58 22.20 12.29
N LYS A 530 30.10 23.44 12.41
CA LYS A 530 30.44 24.30 11.26
C LYS A 530 31.37 23.58 10.28
N LYS A 531 32.42 22.92 10.77
CA LYS A 531 33.38 22.16 9.96
C LYS A 531 32.71 20.96 9.27
N ILE A 532 31.75 20.33 9.95
CA ILE A 532 31.02 19.16 9.40
C ILE A 532 30.03 19.61 8.33
N TYR A 533 29.32 20.72 8.56
CA TYR A 533 28.34 21.25 7.59
C TYR A 533 29.04 21.76 6.32
N SER A 534 30.22 22.35 6.43
CA SER A 534 31.02 22.81 5.30
C SER A 534 31.80 21.70 4.57
N GLY A 535 31.72 20.44 5.04
CA GLY A 535 32.46 19.33 4.44
C GLY A 535 33.93 19.25 4.82
N GLU A 536 34.44 20.12 5.71
CA GLU A 536 35.80 20.07 6.23
C GLU A 536 36.04 18.84 7.10
N GLN A 537 37.26 18.31 7.13
CA GLN A 537 37.56 17.06 7.81
C GLN A 537 38.59 17.07 8.92
N ARG A 538 38.39 16.15 9.87
CA ARG A 538 39.35 15.82 10.93
C ARG A 538 40.55 14.96 10.49
N ARG A 539 40.63 14.37 9.28
CA ARG A 539 41.70 13.45 8.84
C ARG A 539 41.97 13.42 7.33
N GLY A 540 42.05 14.59 6.68
CA GLY A 540 42.68 14.69 5.34
C GLY A 540 41.89 14.15 4.13
N LYS A 541 40.60 13.86 4.25
CA LYS A 541 39.71 13.60 3.10
C LYS A 541 38.50 14.52 3.18
N ASN A 542 38.27 15.37 2.19
CA ASN A 542 37.06 16.19 2.09
C ASN A 542 35.84 15.25 1.93
N LYS A 543 34.76 15.59 2.61
CA LYS A 543 33.42 14.97 2.45
C LYS A 543 32.46 15.99 1.89
N ASP A 544 31.30 15.53 1.49
CA ASP A 544 30.28 16.42 0.94
C ASP A 544 29.83 17.44 2.00
N ALA A 545 29.75 18.68 1.57
CA ALA A 545 29.10 19.77 2.31
C ALA A 545 27.57 19.64 2.17
N THR A 546 26.85 20.32 3.06
CA THR A 546 25.40 20.40 2.95
C THR A 546 24.96 21.12 1.68
N LYS A 547 23.82 20.67 1.11
CA LYS A 547 23.13 21.33 0.00
C LYS A 547 22.03 22.29 0.48
N VAL A 548 21.80 22.37 1.79
CA VAL A 548 20.80 23.25 2.40
C VAL A 548 21.38 24.65 2.55
N HIS A 549 20.89 25.57 1.73
CA HIS A 549 21.50 26.89 1.55
C HIS A 549 21.49 27.75 2.82
N GLU A 550 20.40 27.72 3.60
CA GLU A 550 20.29 28.49 4.84
C GLU A 550 21.44 28.21 5.84
N ILE A 551 22.05 27.03 5.77
CA ILE A 551 23.16 26.67 6.65
C ILE A 551 24.38 27.56 6.38
N TYR A 552 24.59 28.01 5.14
CA TYR A 552 25.71 28.91 4.82
C TYR A 552 25.60 30.28 5.53
N GLU A 553 24.38 30.75 5.82
CA GLU A 553 24.17 31.93 6.65
C GLU A 553 24.51 31.64 8.11
N ILE A 554 24.14 30.48 8.62
CA ILE A 554 24.46 30.01 9.97
C ILE A 554 25.98 29.87 10.15
N LEU A 555 26.71 29.42 9.12
CA LEU A 555 28.18 29.28 9.17
C LEU A 555 28.94 30.62 9.38
N LYS A 556 28.32 31.76 9.04
CA LYS A 556 28.91 33.10 9.25
C LYS A 556 28.96 33.52 10.72
N LEU A 557 28.16 32.88 11.57
CA LEU A 557 28.07 33.19 13.00
C LEU A 557 29.32 32.67 13.75
N GLU A 558 29.79 33.41 14.75
CA GLU A 558 30.90 32.97 15.62
C GLU A 558 30.45 31.84 16.56
N ASP A 559 29.30 32.00 17.22
CA ASP A 559 28.68 30.98 18.07
C ASP A 559 27.17 30.95 17.83
N PHE A 560 26.51 29.89 18.30
CA PHE A 560 25.07 29.72 18.20
C PHE A 560 24.50 29.43 19.60
N GLY A 561 23.80 30.40 20.14
CA GLY A 561 23.21 30.36 21.48
C GLY A 561 21.78 30.92 21.49
N GLU A 562 21.28 31.27 22.68
CA GLU A 562 19.90 31.70 22.88
C GLU A 562 19.53 32.96 22.08
N ALA A 563 20.45 33.91 21.93
CA ALA A 563 20.18 35.12 21.14
C ALA A 563 19.94 34.78 19.66
N GLN A 564 20.78 33.97 19.05
CA GLN A 564 20.67 33.54 17.64
C GLN A 564 19.43 32.66 17.44
N ILE A 565 19.10 31.81 18.41
CA ILE A 565 17.89 30.99 18.38
C ILE A 565 16.64 31.88 18.34
N ASN A 566 16.60 32.91 19.23
CA ASN A 566 15.42 33.78 19.30
C ASN A 566 15.32 34.69 18.06
N GLU A 567 16.41 35.25 17.58
CA GLU A 567 16.45 36.06 16.36
C GLU A 567 15.94 35.26 15.16
N ARG A 568 16.51 34.07 14.92
CA ARG A 568 16.10 33.21 13.82
C ARG A 568 14.65 32.69 13.97
N ASN A 569 14.19 32.42 15.20
CA ASN A 569 12.80 32.05 15.44
C ASN A 569 11.85 33.18 15.05
N GLY A 570 12.21 34.45 15.40
CA GLY A 570 11.46 35.62 14.96
C GLY A 570 11.43 35.74 13.44
N GLU A 571 12.58 35.60 12.77
CA GLU A 571 12.65 35.65 11.30
C GLU A 571 11.77 34.61 10.64
N ILE A 572 11.79 33.33 11.09
CA ILE A 572 10.96 32.26 10.55
C ILE A 572 9.46 32.60 10.68
N LEU A 573 9.06 33.07 11.86
CA LEU A 573 7.67 33.42 12.11
C LEU A 573 7.23 34.63 11.30
N ASP A 574 8.04 35.69 11.24
CA ASP A 574 7.72 36.91 10.49
C ASP A 574 7.58 36.61 8.98
N LYS A 575 8.49 35.83 8.42
CA LYS A 575 8.38 35.38 7.02
C LYS A 575 7.11 34.53 6.81
N PHE A 576 6.78 33.64 7.74
CA PHE A 576 5.60 32.80 7.60
C PHE A 576 4.31 33.60 7.71
N PHE A 577 4.22 34.58 8.62
CA PHE A 577 3.05 35.46 8.72
C PHE A 577 2.92 36.40 7.51
N ALA A 578 4.04 36.89 6.96
CA ALA A 578 4.03 37.58 5.67
C ALA A 578 3.48 36.69 4.55
N PHE A 579 3.91 35.42 4.49
CA PHE A 579 3.38 34.45 3.54
C PHE A 579 1.87 34.21 3.70
N LEU A 580 1.36 34.16 4.94
CA LEU A 580 -0.10 34.07 5.19
C LEU A 580 -0.85 35.31 4.69
N HIS A 581 -0.27 36.51 4.84
CA HIS A 581 -0.83 37.75 4.27
C HIS A 581 -0.86 37.72 2.75
N ASP A 582 0.24 37.34 2.11
CA ASP A 582 0.33 37.24 0.65
C ASP A 582 -0.73 36.25 0.07
N GLN A 583 -1.07 35.22 0.83
CA GLN A 583 -2.11 34.26 0.47
C GLN A 583 -3.53 34.69 0.87
N ASN A 584 -3.73 35.89 1.44
CA ASN A 584 -5.01 36.39 1.94
C ASN A 584 -5.69 35.48 2.99
N LEU A 585 -4.87 34.86 3.85
CA LEU A 585 -5.34 33.94 4.89
C LEU A 585 -5.48 34.61 6.26
N ILE A 586 -5.04 35.86 6.42
CA ILE A 586 -5.21 36.65 7.63
C ILE A 586 -6.49 37.48 7.51
N ASP A 587 -7.28 37.58 8.59
CA ASP A 587 -8.40 38.47 8.66
C ASP A 587 -7.94 39.93 8.53
N ALA A 588 -8.69 40.73 7.77
CA ALA A 588 -8.48 42.18 7.78
C ALA A 588 -8.63 42.69 9.23
N ALA A 589 -7.64 43.43 9.72
CA ALA A 589 -7.70 44.03 11.05
C ALA A 589 -9.01 44.79 11.18
N SER A 590 -9.90 44.32 12.12
CA SER A 590 -11.16 44.98 12.45
C SER A 590 -10.91 46.25 13.25
#